data_e1ea6296c94b223e89885390c20df1eb
#
_entry.id   e1ea6296c94b223e89885390c20df1eb
#
_cell.length_a   1.000
_cell.length_b   1.000
_cell.length_c   1.000
_cell.angle_alpha   90.00
_cell.angle_beta   90.00
_cell.angle_gamma   90.00
#
_symmetry.space_group_name_H-M   'P 1'
#
loop_
_entity.id
_entity.type
_entity.pdbx_description
1 polymer ?
#
loop_
_entity_poly.entity_id
_entity_poly.type
_entity_poly.pdbx_seq_one_letter_code
_entity_poly.pdbx_strand_id
1 'polypeptide(L)'
;PQRRIGRGRVLGPRMAGIGFDVTGVGETEEPEVIFAMPMLEDFSATHQWVREMRRWQRGRLVAVHFRVCDDEEVLVGRYGPRKDRLRVGEAVSTIRGSPWGKEVVVCRRVAAKDIVAIRDIRQDVGWVETPDSDHKYQCVCALCLPPGSPDVFRRCRAAFNNGVQKAHSGPGDAASVLEALRSLDVPLERVANRLDPKKLLSFARHEDVEVRRCMAWLLGYFRKDQVLAPLLELLDDPFHTVRSEALEGLLRVAGPAETWQHVRERGQDDKATVIDHLEYWTGRSAQGVLRRIGEKESDGELAHLAKAALQRVLADG
;
A
#
# COMPACT_ATOMS: atom_id res chain seq x y z
N PRO A 1 8.75 15.78 34.01
CA PRO A 1 7.84 16.51 33.15
C PRO A 1 7.11 15.54 32.23
N GLN A 2 5.88 15.20 32.62
CA GLN A 2 5.02 14.36 31.80
C GLN A 2 4.64 15.15 30.55
N ARG A 3 5.23 14.81 29.41
CA ARG A 3 4.73 15.28 28.11
C ARG A 3 3.33 14.69 27.93
N ARG A 4 2.32 15.55 27.90
CA ARG A 4 0.97 15.19 27.46
C ARG A 4 1.08 14.56 26.07
N ILE A 5 0.83 13.28 25.98
CA ILE A 5 0.66 12.57 24.71
C ILE A 5 -0.63 13.13 24.12
N GLY A 6 -0.51 13.92 23.06
CA GLY A 6 -1.64 14.43 22.32
C GLY A 6 -2.51 13.26 21.86
N ARG A 7 -3.81 13.50 21.69
CA ARG A 7 -4.80 12.52 21.20
C ARG A 7 -4.33 11.91 19.87
N GLY A 8 -3.51 10.86 19.97
CA GLY A 8 -3.16 10.02 18.85
C GLY A 8 -4.40 9.20 18.49
N ARG A 9 -4.95 9.40 17.30
CA ARG A 9 -5.93 8.50 16.72
C ARG A 9 -5.26 7.13 16.59
N VAL A 10 -5.80 6.12 17.26
CA VAL A 10 -5.53 4.73 16.88
C VAL A 10 -6.15 4.59 15.50
N LEU A 11 -5.33 4.29 14.49
CA LEU A 11 -5.77 4.24 13.10
C LEU A 11 -6.70 3.05 12.91
N GLY A 12 -7.94 3.29 12.50
CA GLY A 12 -8.88 2.26 12.13
C GLY A 12 -8.52 1.55 10.80
N PRO A 13 -9.17 0.44 10.46
CA PRO A 13 -8.89 -0.42 9.30
C PRO A 13 -8.84 0.32 7.94
N ARG A 14 -9.60 1.40 7.76
CA ARG A 14 -9.63 2.20 6.53
C ARG A 14 -8.27 2.81 6.14
N MET A 15 -7.39 3.09 7.09
CA MET A 15 -6.07 3.66 6.77
C MET A 15 -5.04 2.61 6.37
N ALA A 16 -5.37 1.32 6.50
CA ALA A 16 -4.51 0.21 6.09
C ALA A 16 -4.91 -0.40 4.74
N GLY A 17 -5.97 0.09 4.08
CA GLY A 17 -6.47 -0.46 2.81
C GLY A 17 -7.05 -1.88 2.93
N ILE A 18 -7.36 -2.34 4.14
CA ILE A 18 -7.86 -3.68 4.40
C ILE A 18 -9.37 -3.58 4.63
N GLY A 19 -10.15 -3.90 3.62
CA GLY A 19 -11.59 -4.11 3.75
C GLY A 19 -11.85 -5.38 4.56
N PHE A 20 -12.54 -5.27 5.70
CA PHE A 20 -13.00 -6.42 6.46
C PHE A 20 -14.49 -6.61 6.24
N ASP A 21 -14.84 -7.81 5.78
CA ASP A 21 -16.21 -8.30 5.89
C ASP A 21 -16.40 -8.87 7.30
N VAL A 22 -16.92 -8.04 8.20
CA VAL A 22 -17.35 -8.47 9.53
C VAL A 22 -18.79 -8.95 9.41
N THR A 23 -18.99 -10.17 8.89
CA THR A 23 -20.30 -10.77 8.81
C THR A 23 -20.92 -10.86 10.22
N GLY A 24 -21.96 -10.06 10.48
CA GLY A 24 -22.73 -10.08 11.73
C GLY A 24 -22.76 -8.77 12.52
N VAL A 25 -22.18 -7.67 12.05
CA VAL A 25 -22.39 -6.33 12.61
C VAL A 25 -23.33 -5.56 11.69
N GLY A 26 -24.43 -5.05 12.23
CA GLY A 26 -25.48 -4.37 11.47
C GLY A 26 -24.97 -3.17 10.66
N GLU A 27 -25.62 -2.91 9.53
CA GLU A 27 -25.21 -2.04 8.42
C GLU A 27 -25.11 -0.52 8.72
N THR A 28 -25.16 -0.04 9.97
CA THR A 28 -25.36 1.40 10.22
C THR A 28 -24.23 2.16 10.89
N GLU A 29 -23.23 1.50 11.47
CA GLU A 29 -22.02 2.17 12.00
C GLU A 29 -20.81 1.28 11.78
N GLU A 30 -19.73 1.82 11.21
CA GLU A 30 -18.46 1.10 11.12
C GLU A 30 -18.00 0.73 12.53
N PRO A 31 -17.80 -0.58 12.81
CA PRO A 31 -17.34 -0.98 14.12
C PRO A 31 -15.95 -0.42 14.36
N GLU A 32 -15.78 0.36 15.41
CA GLU A 32 -14.46 0.74 15.88
C GLU A 32 -13.74 -0.52 16.37
N VAL A 33 -12.78 -1.01 15.61
CA VAL A 33 -11.99 -2.20 15.93
C VAL A 33 -10.55 -1.86 16.22
N ILE A 34 -9.93 -2.60 17.11
CA ILE A 34 -8.51 -2.49 17.46
C ILE A 34 -7.84 -3.83 17.27
N PHE A 35 -6.84 -3.85 16.41
CA PHE A 35 -5.98 -5.02 16.25
C PHE A 35 -4.99 -5.09 17.39
N ALA A 36 -4.91 -6.22 18.05
CA ALA A 36 -4.11 -6.44 19.23
C ALA A 36 -3.43 -7.82 19.21
N MET A 37 -2.49 -7.99 20.12
CA MET A 37 -1.91 -9.28 20.48
C MET A 37 -1.91 -9.42 21.99
N PRO A 38 -2.17 -10.60 22.55
CA PRO A 38 -1.98 -10.82 23.97
C PRO A 38 -0.49 -10.70 24.32
N MET A 39 -0.23 -10.28 25.55
CA MET A 39 1.13 -10.30 26.10
C MET A 39 1.56 -11.77 26.28
N LEU A 40 2.51 -12.21 25.46
CA LEU A 40 3.10 -13.53 25.51
C LEU A 40 4.48 -13.47 26.18
N GLU A 41 4.99 -14.61 26.61
CA GLU A 41 6.37 -14.73 27.13
C GLU A 41 7.40 -14.41 26.04
N ASP A 42 7.14 -14.83 24.80
CA ASP A 42 7.96 -14.48 23.63
C ASP A 42 7.64 -13.05 23.17
N PHE A 43 8.60 -12.16 23.36
CA PHE A 43 8.53 -10.77 22.93
C PHE A 43 8.32 -10.66 21.42
N SER A 44 8.95 -11.51 20.61
CA SER A 44 8.83 -11.46 19.15
C SER A 44 7.43 -11.88 18.68
N ALA A 45 6.83 -12.88 19.34
CA ALA A 45 5.47 -13.30 19.05
C ALA A 45 4.45 -12.22 19.45
N THR A 46 4.62 -11.59 20.61
CA THR A 46 3.78 -10.45 21.05
C THR A 46 3.82 -9.29 20.04
N HIS A 47 4.99 -8.99 19.50
CA HIS A 47 5.21 -7.84 18.63
C HIS A 47 5.45 -8.24 17.17
N GLN A 48 4.93 -9.38 16.75
CA GLN A 48 5.18 -9.95 15.42
C GLN A 48 4.79 -9.03 14.26
N TRP A 49 3.81 -8.14 14.45
CA TRP A 49 3.29 -7.25 13.41
C TRP A 49 4.07 -5.94 13.25
N VAL A 50 5.09 -5.66 14.07
CA VAL A 50 5.83 -4.40 14.03
C VAL A 50 6.44 -4.16 12.65
N ARG A 51 7.06 -5.16 12.02
CA ARG A 51 7.64 -5.01 10.68
C ARG A 51 6.59 -4.78 9.61
N GLU A 52 5.44 -5.47 9.71
CA GLU A 52 4.32 -5.26 8.78
C GLU A 52 3.78 -3.83 8.89
N MET A 53 3.51 -3.36 10.10
CA MET A 53 3.07 -1.97 10.32
C MET A 53 4.11 -0.95 9.85
N ARG A 54 5.42 -1.23 10.03
CA ARG A 54 6.52 -0.37 9.57
C ARG A 54 6.64 -0.30 8.04
N ARG A 55 6.06 -1.20 7.31
CA ARG A 55 5.96 -1.13 5.84
C ARG A 55 5.21 0.11 5.38
N TRP A 56 4.13 0.42 6.09
CA TRP A 56 3.16 1.44 5.72
C TRP A 56 3.31 2.74 6.53
N GLN A 57 3.96 2.66 7.70
CA GLN A 57 4.10 3.77 8.64
C GLN A 57 5.53 4.32 8.65
N ARG A 58 5.69 5.62 8.39
CA ARG A 58 7.00 6.30 8.46
C ARG A 58 7.41 6.63 9.90
N GLY A 59 6.45 6.77 10.81
CA GLY A 59 6.68 7.11 12.22
C GLY A 59 7.26 5.96 13.03
N ARG A 60 7.82 6.28 14.21
CA ARG A 60 8.23 5.29 15.21
C ARG A 60 6.99 4.69 15.86
N LEU A 61 6.92 3.37 15.92
CA LEU A 61 5.86 2.65 16.60
C LEU A 61 6.14 2.57 18.10
N VAL A 62 5.08 2.58 18.88
CA VAL A 62 5.09 2.31 20.32
C VAL A 62 4.09 1.20 20.63
N ALA A 63 4.34 0.40 21.66
CA ALA A 63 3.37 -0.56 22.17
C ALA A 63 2.44 0.14 23.15
N VAL A 64 1.14 0.05 22.91
CA VAL A 64 0.09 0.47 23.84
C VAL A 64 -0.45 -0.78 24.52
N HIS A 65 -0.18 -0.91 25.82
CA HIS A 65 -0.69 -2.03 26.62
C HIS A 65 -2.00 -1.62 27.26
N PHE A 66 -3.03 -2.44 27.10
CA PHE A 66 -4.35 -2.21 27.69
C PHE A 66 -4.97 -3.52 28.17
N ARG A 67 -5.98 -3.41 29.04
CA ARG A 67 -6.71 -4.53 29.61
C ARG A 67 -7.99 -4.78 28.86
N VAL A 68 -8.31 -6.06 28.68
CA VAL A 68 -9.60 -6.56 28.19
C VAL A 68 -10.07 -7.61 29.19
N CYS A 69 -11.37 -7.64 29.49
CA CYS A 69 -11.94 -8.64 30.42
C CYS A 69 -11.90 -10.04 29.80
N ASP A 70 -11.65 -11.06 30.58
CA ASP A 70 -11.55 -12.44 30.10
C ASP A 70 -12.83 -12.99 29.50
N ASP A 71 -13.97 -12.46 29.88
CA ASP A 71 -15.31 -12.81 29.39
C ASP A 71 -15.76 -11.96 28.21
N GLU A 72 -15.01 -10.92 27.82
CA GLU A 72 -15.29 -10.11 26.65
C GLU A 72 -15.11 -10.93 25.37
N GLU A 73 -16.00 -10.71 24.40
CA GLU A 73 -15.88 -11.32 23.06
C GLU A 73 -14.93 -10.57 22.17
N VAL A 74 -14.07 -11.28 21.49
CA VAL A 74 -13.10 -10.79 20.51
C VAL A 74 -13.09 -11.67 19.27
N LEU A 75 -12.57 -11.15 18.16
CA LEU A 75 -12.36 -11.96 16.96
C LEU A 75 -10.90 -12.39 16.90
N VAL A 76 -10.66 -13.66 16.60
CA VAL A 76 -9.31 -14.25 16.54
C VAL A 76 -9.14 -15.02 15.24
N GLY A 77 -8.03 -14.85 14.58
CA GLY A 77 -7.74 -15.61 13.38
C GLY A 77 -6.39 -15.24 12.78
N ARG A 78 -6.07 -15.88 11.66
CA ARG A 78 -4.94 -15.46 10.84
C ARG A 78 -5.21 -14.10 10.23
N TYR A 79 -4.14 -13.40 9.85
CA TYR A 79 -4.23 -12.18 9.06
C TYR A 79 -5.13 -12.41 7.82
N GLY A 80 -6.17 -11.58 7.69
CA GLY A 80 -7.17 -11.74 6.64
C GLY A 80 -8.63 -11.69 7.19
N PRO A 81 -9.64 -11.87 6.33
CA PRO A 81 -11.04 -11.61 6.69
C PRO A 81 -11.65 -12.66 7.63
N ARG A 82 -11.14 -13.88 7.61
CA ARG A 82 -11.73 -14.98 8.41
C ARG A 82 -11.25 -14.94 9.84
N LYS A 83 -12.19 -14.74 10.78
CA LYS A 83 -11.96 -14.71 12.22
C LYS A 83 -13.03 -15.53 12.95
N ASP A 84 -12.60 -16.18 14.00
CA ASP A 84 -13.50 -16.88 14.93
C ASP A 84 -13.85 -15.94 16.08
N ARG A 85 -15.09 -15.96 16.54
CA ARG A 85 -15.54 -15.20 17.73
C ARG A 85 -15.29 -16.06 18.96
N LEU A 86 -14.46 -15.57 19.88
CA LEU A 86 -14.06 -16.26 21.09
C LEU A 86 -14.11 -15.30 22.30
N ARG A 87 -14.21 -15.84 23.50
CA ARG A 87 -13.91 -15.06 24.71
C ARG A 87 -12.41 -14.84 24.84
N VAL A 88 -12.02 -13.72 25.48
CA VAL A 88 -10.60 -13.35 25.63
C VAL A 88 -9.75 -14.45 26.24
N GLY A 89 -10.23 -15.16 27.26
CA GLY A 89 -9.51 -16.27 27.86
C GLY A 89 -9.23 -17.42 26.87
N GLU A 90 -10.21 -17.76 26.02
CA GLU A 90 -10.06 -18.78 24.95
C GLU A 90 -9.14 -18.26 23.83
N ALA A 91 -9.29 -16.98 23.46
CA ALA A 91 -8.46 -16.32 22.48
C ALA A 91 -6.98 -16.33 22.87
N VAL A 92 -6.67 -15.99 24.11
CA VAL A 92 -5.31 -16.04 24.66
C VAL A 92 -4.74 -17.44 24.59
N SER A 93 -5.52 -18.47 24.97
CA SER A 93 -5.11 -19.87 24.90
C SER A 93 -4.82 -20.32 23.46
N THR A 94 -5.69 -19.94 22.53
CA THR A 94 -5.54 -20.21 21.08
C THR A 94 -4.29 -19.56 20.50
N ILE A 95 -4.01 -18.32 20.89
CA ILE A 95 -2.81 -17.59 20.45
C ILE A 95 -1.54 -18.19 21.06
N ARG A 96 -1.53 -18.53 22.37
CA ARG A 96 -0.38 -19.17 23.02
C ARG A 96 0.02 -20.49 22.33
N GLY A 97 -0.94 -21.29 21.90
CA GLY A 97 -0.66 -22.55 21.20
C GLY A 97 -0.03 -22.36 19.81
N SER A 98 -0.36 -21.29 19.09
CA SER A 98 0.17 -20.98 17.76
C SER A 98 0.04 -19.48 17.47
N PRO A 99 1.00 -18.65 17.88
CA PRO A 99 0.87 -17.18 17.79
C PRO A 99 1.10 -16.61 16.40
N TRP A 100 1.89 -17.29 15.56
CA TRP A 100 2.41 -16.72 14.33
C TRP A 100 1.32 -16.52 13.27
N GLY A 101 1.28 -15.32 12.71
CA GLY A 101 0.32 -14.93 11.69
C GLY A 101 -1.11 -14.75 12.20
N LYS A 102 -1.32 -14.81 13.51
CA LYS A 102 -2.63 -14.55 14.13
C LYS A 102 -2.70 -13.16 14.73
N GLU A 103 -3.92 -12.67 14.86
CA GLU A 103 -4.27 -11.40 15.49
C GLU A 103 -5.56 -11.53 16.26
N VAL A 104 -5.75 -10.64 17.23
CA VAL A 104 -6.97 -10.48 18.00
C VAL A 104 -7.58 -9.13 17.63
N VAL A 105 -8.89 -9.12 17.34
CA VAL A 105 -9.61 -7.89 17.05
C VAL A 105 -10.57 -7.61 18.21
N VAL A 106 -10.34 -6.51 18.90
CA VAL A 106 -11.22 -6.00 19.95
C VAL A 106 -12.24 -5.08 19.30
N CYS A 107 -13.52 -5.44 19.39
CA CYS A 107 -14.63 -4.79 18.68
C CYS A 107 -15.21 -3.60 19.47
N ARG A 108 -14.36 -2.77 20.06
CA ARG A 108 -14.73 -1.53 20.76
C ARG A 108 -13.58 -0.57 20.89
N ARG A 109 -13.86 0.65 21.30
CA ARG A 109 -12.82 1.61 21.75
C ARG A 109 -12.14 1.12 23.03
N VAL A 110 -10.82 1.34 23.10
CA VAL A 110 -10.09 1.22 24.36
C VAL A 110 -10.20 2.53 25.13
N ALA A 111 -10.81 2.48 26.28
CA ALA A 111 -10.93 3.66 27.17
C ALA A 111 -9.56 3.99 27.78
N ALA A 112 -9.33 5.27 28.08
CA ALA A 112 -8.06 5.71 28.69
C ALA A 112 -7.76 5.00 30.02
N LYS A 113 -8.78 4.64 30.79
CA LYS A 113 -8.67 3.88 32.06
C LYS A 113 -8.14 2.46 31.87
N ASP A 114 -8.37 1.88 30.68
CA ASP A 114 -7.95 0.52 30.36
C ASP A 114 -6.49 0.48 29.88
N ILE A 115 -5.90 1.63 29.54
CA ILE A 115 -4.49 1.72 29.12
C ILE A 115 -3.60 1.60 30.34
N VAL A 116 -2.78 0.54 30.35
CA VAL A 116 -1.87 0.22 31.44
C VAL A 116 -0.51 0.87 31.26
N ALA A 117 -0.01 0.88 30.01
CA ALA A 117 1.30 1.44 29.70
C ALA A 117 1.44 1.78 28.23
N ILE A 118 2.32 2.73 27.92
CA ILE A 118 2.81 2.99 26.56
C ILE A 118 4.33 2.86 26.63
N ARG A 119 4.88 1.99 25.79
CA ARG A 119 6.31 1.64 25.84
C ARG A 119 6.95 1.75 24.46
N ASP A 120 8.19 2.15 24.44
CA ASP A 120 9.04 2.00 23.26
C ASP A 120 9.26 0.52 22.95
N ILE A 121 9.24 0.20 21.64
CA ILE A 121 9.53 -1.16 21.17
C ILE A 121 10.62 -1.14 20.11
N ARG A 122 11.29 -2.27 19.96
CA ARG A 122 12.22 -2.49 18.86
C ARG A 122 11.47 -2.42 17.53
N GLN A 123 12.02 -1.65 16.59
CA GLN A 123 11.36 -1.38 15.30
C GLN A 123 11.65 -2.45 14.25
N ASP A 124 12.53 -3.40 14.56
CA ASP A 124 13.02 -4.48 13.68
C ASP A 124 12.50 -5.86 14.06
N VAL A 125 11.60 -5.95 15.02
CA VAL A 125 10.99 -7.20 15.47
C VAL A 125 9.79 -7.59 14.62
N GLY A 126 9.50 -8.89 14.55
CA GLY A 126 8.36 -9.42 13.82
C GLY A 126 8.70 -9.78 12.37
N TRP A 127 7.70 -9.87 11.55
CA TRP A 127 7.76 -10.32 10.16
C TRP A 127 6.76 -9.55 9.30
N VAL A 128 6.85 -9.72 7.98
CA VAL A 128 5.89 -9.21 7.02
C VAL A 128 5.03 -10.38 6.58
N GLU A 129 3.72 -10.25 6.69
CA GLU A 129 2.79 -11.22 6.14
C GLU A 129 2.77 -11.08 4.62
N THR A 130 3.09 -12.17 3.94
CA THR A 130 2.97 -12.24 2.49
C THR A 130 2.31 -13.59 2.20
N PRO A 131 1.11 -13.61 1.60
CA PRO A 131 0.44 -14.85 1.24
C PRO A 131 1.38 -15.74 0.43
N ASP A 132 1.37 -17.03 0.72
CA ASP A 132 2.14 -18.06 0.02
C ASP A 132 3.69 -17.90 0.09
N SER A 133 4.21 -17.14 1.04
CA SER A 133 5.64 -16.95 1.21
C SER A 133 6.19 -17.64 2.46
N ASP A 134 7.48 -18.04 2.35
CA ASP A 134 8.25 -18.61 3.48
C ASP A 134 8.81 -17.55 4.44
N HIS A 135 8.30 -16.33 4.40
CA HIS A 135 8.78 -15.25 5.27
C HIS A 135 8.45 -15.53 6.73
N LYS A 136 9.47 -15.78 7.53
CA LYS A 136 9.38 -15.98 8.99
C LYS A 136 9.81 -14.72 9.72
N TYR A 137 9.49 -14.63 11.01
CA TYR A 137 9.75 -13.45 11.82
C TYR A 137 11.24 -13.00 11.84
N GLN A 138 12.17 -13.88 11.51
CA GLN A 138 13.61 -13.53 11.37
C GLN A 138 14.04 -13.31 9.92
N CYS A 139 13.11 -13.28 8.97
CA CYS A 139 13.44 -13.07 7.58
C CYS A 139 14.14 -11.71 7.39
N VAL A 140 15.24 -11.73 6.64
CA VAL A 140 16.06 -10.54 6.32
C VAL A 140 15.99 -10.17 4.84
N CYS A 141 14.95 -10.62 4.13
CA CYS A 141 14.75 -10.22 2.73
C CYS A 141 14.40 -8.72 2.62
N ALA A 142 14.42 -8.20 1.40
CA ALA A 142 14.14 -6.79 1.15
C ALA A 142 12.76 -6.35 1.66
N LEU A 143 11.74 -7.23 1.61
CA LEU A 143 10.39 -6.95 2.11
C LEU A 143 10.34 -6.87 3.64
N CYS A 144 10.98 -7.83 4.33
CA CYS A 144 10.87 -7.98 5.77
C CYS A 144 11.76 -7.01 6.56
N LEU A 145 12.83 -6.48 5.94
CA LEU A 145 13.71 -5.53 6.62
C LEU A 145 13.03 -4.17 6.80
N PRO A 146 13.26 -3.47 7.92
CA PRO A 146 12.69 -2.16 8.17
C PRO A 146 13.04 -1.15 7.07
N PRO A 147 12.09 -0.29 6.63
CA PRO A 147 12.38 0.79 5.71
C PRO A 147 13.55 1.67 6.19
N GLY A 148 14.43 2.05 5.27
CA GLY A 148 15.55 2.95 5.55
C GLY A 148 16.78 2.28 6.16
N SER A 149 16.75 0.96 6.45
CA SER A 149 17.98 0.27 6.87
C SER A 149 18.98 0.17 5.71
N PRO A 150 20.31 0.27 5.98
CA PRO A 150 21.34 0.11 4.94
C PRO A 150 21.25 -1.24 4.22
N ASP A 151 20.81 -2.27 4.90
CA ASP A 151 20.65 -3.61 4.34
C ASP A 151 19.51 -3.69 3.33
N VAL A 152 18.39 -2.99 3.56
CA VAL A 152 17.32 -2.88 2.55
C VAL A 152 17.87 -2.29 1.26
N PHE A 153 18.57 -1.15 1.36
CA PHE A 153 19.11 -0.51 0.17
C PHE A 153 20.09 -1.42 -0.59
N ARG A 154 21.03 -2.04 0.11
CA ARG A 154 22.00 -2.95 -0.50
C ARG A 154 21.34 -4.12 -1.22
N ARG A 155 20.35 -4.77 -0.58
CA ARG A 155 19.62 -5.92 -1.13
C ARG A 155 18.72 -5.52 -2.30
N CYS A 156 17.94 -4.43 -2.16
CA CYS A 156 17.12 -3.92 -3.23
C CYS A 156 17.93 -3.48 -4.44
N ARG A 157 19.10 -2.83 -4.23
CA ARG A 157 20.01 -2.46 -5.31
C ARG A 157 20.59 -3.68 -6.03
N ALA A 158 20.96 -4.71 -5.28
CA ALA A 158 21.45 -5.97 -5.86
C ALA A 158 20.34 -6.67 -6.67
N ALA A 159 19.13 -6.77 -6.11
CA ALA A 159 17.97 -7.35 -6.80
C ALA A 159 17.60 -6.54 -8.06
N PHE A 160 17.59 -5.22 -7.99
CA PHE A 160 17.37 -4.34 -9.13
C PHE A 160 18.40 -4.57 -10.24
N ASN A 161 19.70 -4.54 -9.92
CA ASN A 161 20.74 -4.76 -10.92
C ASN A 161 20.64 -6.16 -11.54
N ASN A 162 20.33 -7.19 -10.75
CA ASN A 162 20.15 -8.56 -11.25
C ASN A 162 18.93 -8.67 -12.17
N GLY A 163 17.79 -8.09 -11.79
CA GLY A 163 16.58 -8.06 -12.62
C GLY A 163 16.82 -7.31 -13.94
N VAL A 164 17.46 -6.14 -13.88
CA VAL A 164 17.85 -5.38 -15.09
C VAL A 164 18.77 -6.21 -15.99
N GLN A 165 19.78 -6.85 -15.42
CA GLN A 165 20.69 -7.72 -16.19
C GLN A 165 19.95 -8.87 -16.85
N LYS A 166 19.03 -9.55 -16.12
CA LYS A 166 18.21 -10.63 -16.68
C LYS A 166 17.33 -10.14 -17.83
N ALA A 167 16.73 -8.96 -17.70
CA ALA A 167 15.90 -8.37 -18.75
C ALA A 167 16.70 -8.08 -20.03
N HIS A 168 17.98 -7.65 -19.91
CA HIS A 168 18.83 -7.37 -21.06
C HIS A 168 19.52 -8.58 -21.66
N SER A 169 19.85 -9.59 -20.86
CA SER A 169 20.65 -10.76 -21.27
C SER A 169 19.87 -12.06 -21.36
N GLY A 170 18.57 -12.02 -21.10
CA GLY A 170 17.67 -13.17 -21.23
C GLY A 170 17.56 -13.65 -22.69
N PRO A 171 16.84 -14.76 -22.93
CA PRO A 171 16.68 -15.35 -24.26
C PRO A 171 16.02 -14.46 -25.31
N GLY A 172 15.70 -13.21 -24.98
CA GLY A 172 15.15 -12.20 -25.88
C GLY A 172 13.65 -12.32 -26.14
N ASP A 173 13.00 -13.33 -25.57
CA ASP A 173 11.54 -13.41 -25.66
C ASP A 173 10.86 -12.47 -24.64
N ALA A 174 9.70 -11.94 -25.05
CA ALA A 174 8.96 -10.97 -24.25
C ALA A 174 8.55 -11.50 -22.87
N ALA A 175 8.28 -12.79 -22.74
CA ALA A 175 7.86 -13.41 -21.47
C ALA A 175 8.99 -13.37 -20.43
N SER A 176 10.21 -13.74 -20.84
CA SER A 176 11.40 -13.69 -19.98
C SER A 176 11.76 -12.26 -19.57
N VAL A 177 11.65 -11.29 -20.49
CA VAL A 177 11.84 -9.87 -20.20
C VAL A 177 10.81 -9.39 -19.20
N LEU A 178 9.54 -9.73 -19.40
CA LEU A 178 8.44 -9.32 -18.53
C LEU A 178 8.58 -9.90 -17.12
N GLU A 179 8.96 -11.17 -16.97
CA GLU A 179 9.24 -11.80 -15.69
C GLU A 179 10.37 -11.06 -14.94
N ALA A 180 11.46 -10.77 -15.66
CA ALA A 180 12.59 -10.02 -15.10
C ALA A 180 12.17 -8.61 -14.64
N LEU A 181 11.39 -7.89 -15.45
CA LEU A 181 10.88 -6.56 -15.10
C LEU A 181 9.92 -6.61 -13.89
N ARG A 182 9.00 -7.56 -13.83
CA ARG A 182 8.09 -7.75 -12.68
C ARG A 182 8.84 -8.04 -11.39
N SER A 183 10.00 -8.68 -11.46
CA SER A 183 10.84 -8.92 -10.28
C SER A 183 11.40 -7.62 -9.66
N LEU A 184 11.30 -6.48 -10.37
CA LEU A 184 11.76 -5.17 -9.90
C LEU A 184 10.77 -4.45 -9.00
N ASP A 185 9.53 -4.91 -8.92
CA ASP A 185 8.47 -4.26 -8.14
C ASP A 185 8.91 -3.97 -6.71
N VAL A 186 9.29 -5.00 -5.97
CA VAL A 186 9.72 -4.87 -4.56
C VAL A 186 10.94 -3.94 -4.39
N PRO A 187 12.04 -4.09 -5.16
CA PRO A 187 13.14 -3.14 -5.13
C PRO A 187 12.71 -1.69 -5.37
N LEU A 188 11.83 -1.45 -6.34
CA LEU A 188 11.39 -0.11 -6.70
C LEU A 188 10.48 0.49 -5.64
N GLU A 189 9.48 -0.23 -5.15
CA GLU A 189 8.62 0.21 -4.03
C GLU A 189 9.46 0.70 -2.84
N ARG A 190 10.58 0.04 -2.57
CA ARG A 190 11.38 0.29 -1.36
C ARG A 190 12.43 1.38 -1.51
N VAL A 191 13.07 1.50 -2.66
CA VAL A 191 14.28 2.34 -2.80
C VAL A 191 14.41 3.02 -4.17
N ALA A 192 13.35 3.13 -4.98
CA ALA A 192 13.41 3.69 -6.34
C ALA A 192 14.10 5.06 -6.39
N ASN A 193 13.88 5.91 -5.38
CA ASN A 193 14.49 7.23 -5.29
C ASN A 193 16.03 7.25 -5.22
N ARG A 194 16.65 6.08 -5.07
CA ARG A 194 18.11 5.87 -5.01
C ARG A 194 18.64 4.99 -6.15
N LEU A 195 17.76 4.61 -7.09
CA LEU A 195 18.10 3.79 -8.25
C LEU A 195 18.10 4.64 -9.52
N ASP A 196 18.79 4.18 -10.54
CA ASP A 196 18.89 4.88 -11.82
C ASP A 196 17.90 4.27 -12.83
N PRO A 197 16.82 4.99 -13.22
CA PRO A 197 15.85 4.49 -14.18
C PRO A 197 16.43 4.35 -15.60
N LYS A 198 17.52 5.02 -15.94
CA LYS A 198 18.14 4.98 -17.29
C LYS A 198 18.41 3.55 -17.77
N LYS A 199 18.70 2.64 -16.83
CA LYS A 199 18.93 1.23 -17.13
C LYS A 199 17.71 0.50 -17.66
N LEU A 200 16.52 1.06 -17.50
CA LEU A 200 15.24 0.47 -17.90
C LEU A 200 14.61 1.15 -19.12
N LEU A 201 15.03 2.37 -19.47
CA LEU A 201 14.31 3.21 -20.45
C LEU A 201 14.22 2.58 -21.85
N SER A 202 15.16 1.69 -22.23
CA SER A 202 15.07 0.97 -23.50
C SER A 202 13.82 0.10 -23.62
N PHE A 203 13.32 -0.43 -22.51
CA PHE A 203 12.11 -1.25 -22.49
C PHE A 203 10.82 -0.45 -22.68
N ALA A 204 10.84 0.86 -22.52
CA ALA A 204 9.71 1.74 -22.86
C ALA A 204 9.40 1.76 -24.37
N ARG A 205 10.37 1.36 -25.21
CA ARG A 205 10.23 1.25 -26.67
C ARG A 205 10.30 -0.20 -27.17
N HIS A 206 10.10 -1.17 -26.28
CA HIS A 206 10.11 -2.58 -26.64
C HIS A 206 8.97 -2.89 -27.62
N GLU A 207 9.20 -3.83 -28.54
CA GLU A 207 8.19 -4.21 -29.54
C GLU A 207 6.91 -4.80 -28.92
N ASP A 208 7.07 -5.57 -27.84
CA ASP A 208 5.96 -6.18 -27.11
C ASP A 208 5.21 -5.16 -26.25
N VAL A 209 3.87 -5.15 -26.38
CA VAL A 209 2.98 -4.21 -25.67
C VAL A 209 2.98 -4.41 -24.16
N GLU A 210 3.06 -5.66 -23.69
CA GLU A 210 3.04 -5.96 -22.25
C GLU A 210 4.33 -5.52 -21.56
N VAL A 211 5.46 -5.58 -22.27
CA VAL A 211 6.73 -5.05 -21.78
C VAL A 211 6.65 -3.53 -21.63
N ARG A 212 6.12 -2.82 -22.65
CA ARG A 212 5.93 -1.36 -22.55
C ARG A 212 4.95 -0.97 -21.45
N ARG A 213 3.84 -1.73 -21.31
CA ARG A 213 2.86 -1.54 -20.23
C ARG A 213 3.51 -1.71 -18.86
N CYS A 214 4.26 -2.80 -18.65
CA CYS A 214 5.01 -3.04 -17.42
C CYS A 214 6.00 -1.90 -17.13
N MET A 215 6.67 -1.39 -18.17
CA MET A 215 7.58 -0.24 -18.01
C MET A 215 6.87 1.02 -17.57
N ALA A 216 5.71 1.35 -18.15
CA ALA A 216 4.92 2.50 -17.75
C ALA A 216 4.61 2.46 -16.25
N TRP A 217 4.18 1.29 -15.76
CA TRP A 217 3.92 1.06 -14.33
C TRP A 217 5.17 1.20 -13.45
N LEU A 218 6.30 0.58 -13.84
CA LEU A 218 7.56 0.65 -13.09
C LEU A 218 8.13 2.07 -13.02
N LEU A 219 7.98 2.88 -14.08
CA LEU A 219 8.43 4.27 -14.09
C LEU A 219 7.71 5.12 -13.02
N GLY A 220 6.48 4.78 -12.67
CA GLY A 220 5.72 5.45 -11.60
C GLY A 220 6.33 5.37 -10.19
N TYR A 221 7.35 4.55 -9.98
CA TYR A 221 8.07 4.49 -8.69
C TYR A 221 9.21 5.50 -8.57
N PHE A 222 9.71 6.04 -9.68
CA PHE A 222 10.88 6.91 -9.69
C PHE A 222 10.52 8.37 -9.43
N ARG A 223 11.54 9.22 -9.34
CA ARG A 223 11.33 10.66 -9.17
C ARG A 223 10.91 11.29 -10.49
N LYS A 224 10.02 12.28 -10.40
CA LYS A 224 9.49 13.01 -11.54
C LYS A 224 10.56 13.50 -12.52
N ASP A 225 11.61 14.15 -12.00
CA ASP A 225 12.71 14.71 -12.80
C ASP A 225 13.46 13.68 -13.66
N GLN A 226 13.33 12.39 -13.34
CA GLN A 226 14.00 11.30 -14.02
C GLN A 226 13.13 10.61 -15.07
N VAL A 227 11.79 10.64 -14.91
CA VAL A 227 10.88 9.78 -15.67
C VAL A 227 9.71 10.50 -16.33
N LEU A 228 9.55 11.81 -16.13
CA LEU A 228 8.44 12.57 -16.71
C LEU A 228 8.44 12.44 -18.24
N ALA A 229 9.57 12.67 -18.90
CA ALA A 229 9.65 12.61 -20.35
C ALA A 229 9.34 11.20 -20.92
N PRO A 230 9.92 10.10 -20.42
CA PRO A 230 9.54 8.76 -20.87
C PRO A 230 8.07 8.40 -20.59
N LEU A 231 7.46 8.86 -19.49
CA LEU A 231 6.04 8.64 -19.25
C LEU A 231 5.17 9.40 -20.25
N LEU A 232 5.55 10.65 -20.58
CA LEU A 232 4.85 11.42 -21.62
C LEU A 232 4.99 10.78 -23.00
N GLU A 233 6.15 10.20 -23.34
CA GLU A 233 6.33 9.43 -24.58
C GLU A 233 5.38 8.20 -24.62
N LEU A 234 5.21 7.48 -23.51
CA LEU A 234 4.30 6.34 -23.40
C LEU A 234 2.81 6.74 -23.48
N LEU A 235 2.47 8.00 -23.26
CA LEU A 235 1.12 8.50 -23.53
C LEU A 235 0.76 8.51 -25.02
N ASP A 236 1.76 8.48 -25.91
CA ASP A 236 1.56 8.44 -27.34
C ASP A 236 1.59 7.00 -27.91
N ASP A 237 1.62 5.99 -27.02
CA ASP A 237 1.56 4.59 -27.42
C ASP A 237 0.22 4.28 -28.12
N PRO A 238 0.23 3.52 -29.23
CA PRO A 238 -0.98 3.15 -29.93
C PRO A 238 -1.95 2.31 -29.07
N PHE A 239 -1.44 1.58 -28.07
CA PHE A 239 -2.24 0.72 -27.22
C PHE A 239 -2.74 1.46 -25.99
N HIS A 240 -4.06 1.49 -25.82
CA HIS A 240 -4.71 2.14 -24.67
C HIS A 240 -4.20 1.60 -23.33
N THR A 241 -3.92 0.30 -23.20
CA THR A 241 -3.41 -0.31 -21.96
C THR A 241 -2.07 0.25 -21.53
N VAL A 242 -1.19 0.59 -22.49
CA VAL A 242 0.09 1.24 -22.20
C VAL A 242 -0.12 2.69 -21.76
N ARG A 243 -0.99 3.42 -22.47
CA ARG A 243 -1.34 4.80 -22.12
C ARG A 243 -1.97 4.89 -20.73
N SER A 244 -2.86 3.95 -20.37
CA SER A 244 -3.50 3.90 -19.06
C SER A 244 -2.48 3.73 -17.94
N GLU A 245 -1.52 2.81 -18.07
CA GLU A 245 -0.44 2.65 -17.09
C GLU A 245 0.48 3.88 -17.02
N ALA A 246 0.72 4.53 -18.16
CA ALA A 246 1.50 5.78 -18.18
C ALA A 246 0.77 6.92 -17.46
N LEU A 247 -0.55 7.00 -17.58
CA LEU A 247 -1.38 7.95 -16.83
C LEU A 247 -1.32 7.69 -15.32
N GLU A 248 -1.39 6.43 -14.90
CA GLU A 248 -1.22 6.08 -13.49
C GLU A 248 0.19 6.42 -13.01
N GLY A 249 1.23 6.13 -13.80
CA GLY A 249 2.60 6.55 -13.52
C GLY A 249 2.73 8.06 -13.37
N LEU A 250 2.12 8.85 -14.26
CA LEU A 250 2.10 10.32 -14.17
C LEU A 250 1.38 10.81 -12.92
N LEU A 251 0.24 10.22 -12.57
CA LEU A 251 -0.46 10.56 -11.32
C LEU A 251 0.44 10.37 -10.10
N ARG A 252 1.23 9.29 -10.08
CA ARG A 252 2.17 9.01 -8.98
C ARG A 252 3.33 10.00 -8.91
N VAL A 253 3.92 10.41 -10.04
CA VAL A 253 5.14 11.22 -10.06
C VAL A 253 4.87 12.72 -10.17
N ALA A 254 3.83 13.14 -10.88
CA ALA A 254 3.48 14.54 -11.12
C ALA A 254 2.25 14.99 -10.33
N GLY A 255 1.43 14.05 -9.89
CA GLY A 255 0.19 14.31 -9.17
C GLY A 255 -0.99 14.71 -10.06
N PRO A 256 -2.22 14.74 -9.48
CA PRO A 256 -3.47 14.89 -10.23
C PRO A 256 -3.55 16.14 -11.12
N ALA A 257 -3.17 17.29 -10.57
CA ALA A 257 -3.35 18.56 -11.28
C ALA A 257 -2.47 18.67 -12.53
N GLU A 258 -1.21 18.24 -12.43
CA GLU A 258 -0.28 18.29 -13.55
C GLU A 258 -0.58 17.20 -14.57
N THR A 259 -0.94 16.00 -14.14
CA THR A 259 -1.38 14.94 -15.07
C THR A 259 -2.57 15.41 -15.90
N TRP A 260 -3.57 16.06 -15.27
CA TRP A 260 -4.69 16.64 -16.01
C TRP A 260 -4.25 17.70 -17.03
N GLN A 261 -3.27 18.53 -16.74
CA GLN A 261 -2.74 19.51 -17.71
C GLN A 261 -2.17 18.84 -18.98
N HIS A 262 -1.52 17.66 -18.83
CA HIS A 262 -0.99 16.92 -19.97
C HIS A 262 -2.08 16.20 -20.79
N VAL A 263 -3.24 15.94 -20.19
CA VAL A 263 -4.30 15.12 -20.81
C VAL A 263 -5.49 15.93 -21.31
N ARG A 264 -5.73 17.14 -20.81
CA ARG A 264 -6.94 17.94 -21.13
C ARG A 264 -7.16 18.21 -22.62
N GLU A 265 -6.11 18.18 -23.44
CA GLU A 265 -6.18 18.40 -24.90
C GLU A 265 -6.11 17.09 -25.71
N ARG A 266 -6.05 15.93 -25.02
CA ARG A 266 -6.04 14.61 -25.63
C ARG A 266 -7.45 14.07 -25.88
N GLY A 267 -7.54 12.88 -26.47
CA GLY A 267 -8.82 12.21 -26.74
C GLY A 267 -9.65 11.91 -25.48
N GLN A 268 -10.92 11.66 -25.68
CA GLN A 268 -11.87 11.37 -24.59
C GLN A 268 -11.45 10.16 -23.76
N ASP A 269 -10.93 9.10 -24.39
CA ASP A 269 -10.49 7.88 -23.71
C ASP A 269 -9.41 8.16 -22.65
N ASP A 270 -8.39 8.97 -22.99
CA ASP A 270 -7.31 9.31 -22.05
C ASP A 270 -7.85 10.19 -20.90
N LYS A 271 -8.77 11.12 -21.19
CA LYS A 271 -9.45 11.94 -20.17
C LYS A 271 -10.29 11.11 -19.23
N ALA A 272 -11.11 10.20 -19.77
CA ALA A 272 -11.94 9.28 -18.99
C ALA A 272 -11.06 8.39 -18.09
N THR A 273 -9.97 7.85 -18.63
CA THR A 273 -9.00 7.04 -17.87
C THR A 273 -8.41 7.80 -16.68
N VAL A 274 -8.05 9.08 -16.84
CA VAL A 274 -7.58 9.89 -15.70
C VAL A 274 -8.68 10.07 -14.66
N ILE A 275 -9.91 10.32 -15.06
CA ILE A 275 -11.04 10.45 -14.13
C ILE A 275 -11.23 9.17 -13.33
N ASP A 276 -11.20 8.01 -14.00
CA ASP A 276 -11.32 6.70 -13.37
C ASP A 276 -10.17 6.46 -12.35
N HIS A 277 -8.93 6.75 -12.74
CA HIS A 277 -7.80 6.63 -11.81
C HIS A 277 -7.94 7.58 -10.61
N LEU A 278 -8.42 8.82 -10.81
CA LEU A 278 -8.60 9.80 -9.74
C LEU A 278 -9.65 9.37 -8.70
N GLU A 279 -10.57 8.49 -9.05
CA GLU A 279 -11.54 7.92 -8.12
C GLU A 279 -10.87 7.12 -6.99
N TYR A 280 -9.76 6.45 -7.30
CA TYR A 280 -8.98 5.68 -6.31
C TYR A 280 -7.94 6.52 -5.56
N TRP A 281 -7.80 7.80 -5.91
CA TRP A 281 -6.88 8.73 -5.26
C TRP A 281 -7.57 9.50 -4.15
N THR A 282 -7.35 9.06 -2.90
CA THR A 282 -7.86 9.76 -1.72
C THR A 282 -7.04 11.02 -1.46
N GLY A 283 -7.66 12.20 -1.50
CA GLY A 283 -6.99 13.44 -1.12
C GLY A 283 -7.55 14.68 -1.81
N ARG A 284 -7.32 15.84 -1.19
CA ARG A 284 -7.85 17.14 -1.65
C ARG A 284 -7.41 17.51 -3.08
N SER A 285 -6.24 17.04 -3.50
CA SER A 285 -5.75 17.34 -4.85
C SER A 285 -6.59 16.64 -5.93
N ALA A 286 -6.88 15.35 -5.78
CA ALA A 286 -7.73 14.61 -6.69
C ALA A 286 -9.17 15.17 -6.71
N GLN A 287 -9.75 15.41 -5.53
CA GLN A 287 -11.08 16.05 -5.39
C GLN A 287 -11.14 17.41 -6.09
N GLY A 288 -10.09 18.22 -5.95
CA GLY A 288 -10.01 19.54 -6.60
C GLY A 288 -9.91 19.45 -8.13
N VAL A 289 -9.29 18.41 -8.67
CA VAL A 289 -9.23 18.18 -10.11
C VAL A 289 -10.58 17.68 -10.62
N LEU A 290 -11.17 16.67 -9.99
CA LEU A 290 -12.48 16.13 -10.36
C LEU A 290 -13.57 17.21 -10.35
N ARG A 291 -13.57 18.10 -9.32
CA ARG A 291 -14.50 19.22 -9.26
C ARG A 291 -14.33 20.16 -10.45
N ARG A 292 -13.09 20.56 -10.78
CA ARG A 292 -12.82 21.44 -11.92
C ARG A 292 -13.20 20.83 -13.24
N ILE A 293 -13.01 19.53 -13.45
CA ILE A 293 -13.46 18.82 -14.66
C ILE A 293 -14.98 18.86 -14.73
N GLY A 294 -15.66 18.48 -13.64
CA GLY A 294 -17.12 18.50 -13.58
C GLY A 294 -17.78 19.87 -13.80
N GLU A 295 -17.06 20.97 -13.52
CA GLU A 295 -17.56 22.33 -13.68
C GLU A 295 -17.19 22.98 -15.04
N LYS A 296 -16.03 22.61 -15.62
CA LYS A 296 -15.42 23.38 -16.73
C LYS A 296 -15.26 22.57 -18.02
N GLU A 297 -15.37 21.23 -17.96
CA GLU A 297 -15.25 20.42 -19.16
C GLU A 297 -16.48 20.65 -20.05
N SER A 298 -16.22 20.96 -21.33
CA SER A 298 -17.28 21.19 -22.31
C SER A 298 -17.98 19.92 -22.75
N ASP A 299 -17.32 18.78 -22.61
CA ASP A 299 -17.88 17.47 -22.86
C ASP A 299 -18.78 17.06 -21.69
N GLY A 300 -20.10 16.97 -21.97
CA GLY A 300 -21.10 16.67 -20.94
C GLY A 300 -20.94 15.29 -20.32
N GLU A 301 -20.43 14.30 -21.07
CA GLU A 301 -20.19 12.94 -20.58
C GLU A 301 -19.01 12.91 -19.61
N LEU A 302 -17.88 13.51 -19.97
CA LEU A 302 -16.72 13.63 -19.11
C LEU A 302 -17.02 14.46 -17.84
N ALA A 303 -17.79 15.54 -17.98
CA ALA A 303 -18.22 16.34 -16.84
C ALA A 303 -19.11 15.52 -15.89
N HIS A 304 -20.00 14.67 -16.42
CA HIS A 304 -20.84 13.78 -15.64
C HIS A 304 -19.99 12.71 -14.91
N LEU A 305 -19.07 12.07 -15.62
CA LEU A 305 -18.12 11.07 -15.07
C LEU A 305 -17.33 11.65 -13.90
N ALA A 306 -16.78 12.85 -14.06
CA ALA A 306 -16.01 13.51 -13.02
C ALA A 306 -16.84 13.86 -11.77
N LYS A 307 -18.10 14.27 -11.95
CA LYS A 307 -19.04 14.51 -10.84
C LYS A 307 -19.36 13.23 -10.08
N ALA A 308 -19.62 12.14 -10.81
CA ALA A 308 -19.89 10.83 -10.22
C ALA A 308 -18.68 10.30 -9.44
N ALA A 309 -17.47 10.37 -10.02
CA ALA A 309 -16.23 10.00 -9.36
C ALA A 309 -16.00 10.85 -8.08
N LEU A 310 -16.22 12.16 -8.14
CA LEU A 310 -16.11 13.04 -6.98
C LEU A 310 -17.09 12.65 -5.86
N GLN A 311 -18.32 12.30 -6.20
CA GLN A 311 -19.30 11.85 -5.21
C GLN A 311 -18.86 10.56 -4.51
N ARG A 312 -18.31 9.57 -5.26
CA ARG A 312 -17.77 8.34 -4.68
C ARG A 312 -16.58 8.63 -3.75
N VAL A 313 -15.61 9.43 -4.19
CA VAL A 313 -14.46 9.83 -3.34
C VAL A 313 -14.88 10.57 -2.07
N LEU A 314 -15.96 11.34 -2.11
CA LEU A 314 -16.48 12.06 -0.93
C LEU A 314 -17.30 11.15 -0.01
N ALA A 315 -17.97 10.12 -0.53
CA ALA A 315 -18.70 9.14 0.27
C ALA A 315 -17.76 8.20 1.05
N ASP A 316 -16.57 7.90 0.47
CA ASP A 316 -15.57 6.99 1.05
C ASP A 316 -14.56 7.71 1.98
N GLY A 317 -14.60 9.00 2.12
CA GLY A 317 -13.68 9.86 2.91
C GLY A 317 -14.34 10.53 4.09
#